data_8b47523b18c1d0871f34f6dbbbe48b79
#
_entry.id   8b47523b18c1d0871f34f6dbbbe48b79
#
_cell.length_a   1.000
_cell.length_b   1.000
_cell.length_c   1.000
_cell.angle_alpha   90.00
_cell.angle_beta   90.00
_cell.angle_gamma   90.00
#
_symmetry.space_group_name_H-M   'P 1'
#
loop_
_entity.id
_entity.type
_entity.pdbx_description
1 polymer ?
#
loop_
_entity_poly.entity_id
_entity_poly.type
_entity_poly.pdbx_seq_one_letter_code
_entity_poly.pdbx_strand_id
1 'polypeptide(L)'
;MNRSRVRRLLHTIPVAVAVSFVVPAMTPVAVEAQSVDQQRQRVEDIVDELERLEQRALQIGEDYNDAIDTKSQLDVEIADAEASIAEKEAELGQLRANLSEMALRSFVGGGAP
;
A
#
# COMPACT_ATOMS: atom_id res chain seq x y z
N MET A 1 21.87 67.43 -11.15
CA MET A 1 21.88 66.18 -11.87
C MET A 1 22.87 65.23 -11.23
N ASN A 2 22.36 64.53 -10.23
CA ASN A 2 23.18 63.64 -9.43
C ASN A 2 23.13 62.24 -9.96
N ARG A 3 24.19 61.88 -10.59
CA ARG A 3 24.44 60.47 -10.89
C ARG A 3 25.14 59.86 -9.68
N SER A 4 24.37 59.33 -8.81
CA SER A 4 24.85 58.54 -7.71
C SER A 4 25.50 57.28 -8.27
N ARG A 5 26.79 57.28 -8.23
CA ARG A 5 27.60 56.11 -8.47
C ARG A 5 27.46 55.16 -7.32
N VAL A 6 26.56 54.25 -7.47
CA VAL A 6 26.53 53.08 -6.57
C VAL A 6 27.73 52.21 -6.94
N ARG A 7 28.83 52.47 -6.26
CA ARG A 7 29.95 51.52 -6.26
C ARG A 7 29.51 50.30 -5.46
N ARG A 8 29.15 49.28 -6.19
CA ARG A 8 29.06 47.97 -5.58
C ARG A 8 30.45 47.52 -5.21
N LEU A 9 30.79 47.66 -3.98
CA LEU A 9 31.93 47.01 -3.37
C LEU A 9 31.65 45.52 -3.29
N LEU A 10 32.12 44.83 -4.28
CA LEU A 10 32.24 43.37 -4.23
C LEU A 10 33.33 43.06 -3.23
N HIS A 11 32.92 42.84 -2.01
CA HIS A 11 33.80 42.27 -1.01
C HIS A 11 33.86 40.77 -1.31
N THR A 12 34.76 40.38 -2.18
CA THR A 12 35.21 39.02 -2.23
C THR A 12 36.03 38.76 -0.99
N ILE A 13 35.37 38.14 0.00
CA ILE A 13 36.07 37.60 1.13
C ILE A 13 36.67 36.26 0.67
N PRO A 14 37.97 36.13 0.57
CA PRO A 14 38.59 34.82 0.39
C PRO A 14 38.47 34.10 1.74
N VAL A 15 37.52 33.18 1.83
CA VAL A 15 37.51 32.21 2.91
C VAL A 15 38.67 31.26 2.64
N ALA A 16 39.80 31.60 3.18
CA ALA A 16 40.91 30.66 3.28
C ALA A 16 40.53 29.63 4.33
N VAL A 17 39.91 28.55 3.88
CA VAL A 17 39.76 27.35 4.70
C VAL A 17 41.14 26.77 4.85
N ALA A 18 41.81 27.15 5.89
CA ALA A 18 43.02 26.46 6.35
C ALA A 18 42.57 25.10 6.87
N VAL A 19 42.54 24.11 6.00
CA VAL A 19 42.42 22.72 6.41
C VAL A 19 43.74 22.36 7.07
N SER A 20 43.80 22.58 8.35
CA SER A 20 44.90 22.07 9.19
C SER A 20 44.77 20.55 9.22
N PHE A 21 45.42 19.87 8.34
CA PHE A 21 45.68 18.44 8.45
C PHE A 21 46.58 18.24 9.66
N VAL A 22 45.98 18.18 10.82
CA VAL A 22 46.64 17.58 11.97
C VAL A 22 46.59 16.08 11.69
N VAL A 23 47.64 15.58 11.12
CA VAL A 23 47.89 14.15 11.05
C VAL A 23 48.29 13.71 12.45
N PRO A 24 47.44 13.09 13.23
CA PRO A 24 47.91 12.48 14.46
C PRO A 24 48.79 11.32 14.06
N ALA A 25 50.00 11.34 14.51
CA ALA A 25 50.91 10.20 14.42
C ALA A 25 50.38 9.10 15.34
N MET A 26 49.34 8.43 14.89
CA MET A 26 48.74 7.28 15.58
C MET A 26 49.35 6.02 15.07
N THR A 27 49.73 5.17 16.00
CA THR A 27 50.14 3.79 15.71
C THR A 27 49.02 3.10 14.93
N PRO A 28 49.22 2.72 13.66
CA PRO A 28 48.14 2.42 12.75
C PRO A 28 47.41 1.10 13.01
N VAL A 29 47.95 0.23 13.85
CA VAL A 29 47.46 -1.16 13.98
C VAL A 29 46.17 -1.30 14.78
N ALA A 30 45.94 -0.47 15.81
CA ALA A 30 44.75 -0.60 16.64
C ALA A 30 43.49 0.05 16.00
N VAL A 31 43.67 1.11 15.22
CA VAL A 31 42.58 1.82 14.53
C VAL A 31 42.07 1.02 13.33
N GLU A 32 42.93 0.33 12.61
CA GLU A 32 42.55 -0.52 11.49
C GLU A 32 41.76 -1.75 11.96
N ALA A 33 42.17 -2.38 13.09
CA ALA A 33 41.42 -3.51 13.65
C ALA A 33 40.00 -3.14 14.08
N GLN A 34 39.80 -1.99 14.75
CA GLN A 34 38.49 -1.49 15.11
C GLN A 34 37.64 -1.13 13.90
N SER A 35 38.25 -0.54 12.87
CA SER A 35 37.58 -0.21 11.61
C SER A 35 37.09 -1.46 10.87
N VAL A 36 37.90 -2.51 10.82
CA VAL A 36 37.56 -3.80 10.21
C VAL A 36 36.41 -4.49 10.96
N ASP A 37 36.50 -4.52 12.30
CA ASP A 37 35.43 -5.13 13.12
C ASP A 37 34.14 -4.37 13.01
N GLN A 38 34.15 -3.04 12.97
CA GLN A 38 32.95 -2.22 12.71
C GLN A 38 32.38 -2.47 11.33
N GLN A 39 33.20 -2.62 10.32
CA GLN A 39 32.76 -2.95 8.98
C GLN A 39 32.16 -4.34 8.90
N ARG A 40 32.70 -5.32 9.59
CA ARG A 40 32.13 -6.67 9.68
C ARG A 40 30.76 -6.64 10.33
N GLN A 41 30.61 -5.95 11.45
CA GLN A 41 29.31 -5.80 12.10
C GLN A 41 28.27 -5.15 11.19
N ARG A 42 28.64 -4.12 10.44
CA ARG A 42 27.74 -3.50 9.46
C ARG A 42 27.34 -4.45 8.34
N VAL A 43 28.25 -5.27 7.89
CA VAL A 43 27.96 -6.29 6.87
C VAL A 43 27.01 -7.34 7.43
N GLU A 44 27.23 -7.81 8.66
CA GLU A 44 26.34 -8.75 9.34
C GLU A 44 24.93 -8.15 9.52
N ASP A 45 24.84 -6.91 10.00
CA ASP A 45 23.58 -6.19 10.15
C ASP A 45 22.83 -6.04 8.81
N ILE A 46 23.55 -5.76 7.73
CA ILE A 46 22.98 -5.66 6.39
C ILE A 46 22.48 -7.02 5.90
N VAL A 47 23.23 -8.08 6.13
CA VAL A 47 22.82 -9.45 5.77
C VAL A 47 21.56 -9.84 6.52
N ASP A 48 21.50 -9.61 7.83
CA ASP A 48 20.33 -9.89 8.65
C ASP A 48 19.09 -9.08 8.19
N GLU A 49 19.30 -7.83 7.79
CA GLU A 49 18.21 -7.00 7.27
C GLU A 49 17.74 -7.49 5.89
N LEU A 50 18.67 -7.90 5.04
CA LEU A 50 18.32 -8.51 3.74
C LEU A 50 17.51 -9.78 3.91
N GLU A 51 17.89 -10.67 4.82
CA GLU A 51 17.13 -11.89 5.11
C GLU A 51 15.72 -11.57 5.61
N ARG A 52 15.58 -10.58 6.49
CA ARG A 52 14.27 -10.12 6.97
C ARG A 52 13.40 -9.53 5.86
N LEU A 53 14.01 -8.75 4.99
CA LEU A 53 13.30 -8.18 3.83
C LEU A 53 12.89 -9.26 2.84
N GLU A 54 13.73 -10.26 2.62
CA GLU A 54 13.44 -11.40 1.75
C GLU A 54 12.26 -12.22 2.30
N GLN A 55 12.26 -12.55 3.58
CA GLN A 55 11.15 -13.24 4.24
C GLN A 55 9.86 -12.43 4.18
N ARG A 56 9.94 -11.11 4.39
CA ARG A 56 8.78 -10.23 4.27
C ARG A 56 8.26 -10.17 2.84
N ALA A 57 9.14 -10.14 1.85
CA ALA A 57 8.75 -10.15 0.44
C ALA A 57 8.03 -11.45 0.06
N LEU A 58 8.50 -12.60 0.55
CA LEU A 58 7.84 -13.89 0.37
C LEU A 58 6.45 -13.90 1.02
N GLN A 59 6.35 -13.42 2.25
CA GLN A 59 5.07 -13.33 2.97
C GLN A 59 4.06 -12.42 2.24
N ILE A 60 4.51 -11.27 1.78
CA ILE A 60 3.66 -10.37 0.96
C ILE A 60 3.20 -11.06 -0.32
N GLY A 61 4.07 -11.84 -0.94
CA GLY A 61 3.72 -12.63 -2.13
C GLY A 61 2.63 -13.67 -1.84
N GLU A 62 2.72 -14.38 -0.73
CA GLU A 62 1.71 -15.33 -0.28
C GLU A 62 0.39 -14.63 0.05
N ASP A 63 0.42 -13.57 0.85
CA ASP A 63 -0.75 -12.77 1.22
C ASP A 63 -1.45 -12.20 -0.02
N TYR A 64 -0.68 -11.80 -1.03
CA TYR A 64 -1.22 -11.30 -2.28
C TYR A 64 -1.94 -12.40 -3.07
N ASN A 65 -1.37 -13.60 -3.15
CA ASN A 65 -2.00 -14.74 -3.81
C ASN A 65 -3.30 -15.15 -3.08
N ASP A 66 -3.27 -15.22 -1.75
CA ASP A 66 -4.44 -15.50 -0.94
C ASP A 66 -5.55 -14.46 -1.14
N ALA A 67 -5.18 -13.19 -1.25
CA ALA A 67 -6.12 -12.12 -1.54
C ALA A 67 -6.76 -12.24 -2.92
N ILE A 68 -5.99 -12.65 -3.94
CA ILE A 68 -6.52 -12.92 -5.29
C ILE A 68 -7.49 -14.10 -5.25
N ASP A 69 -7.14 -15.18 -4.59
CA ASP A 69 -7.99 -16.36 -4.47
C ASP A 69 -9.29 -16.04 -3.73
N THR A 70 -9.19 -15.29 -2.63
CA THR A 70 -10.35 -14.81 -1.88
C THR A 70 -11.24 -13.92 -2.73
N LYS A 71 -10.64 -13.00 -3.49
CA LYS A 71 -11.40 -12.17 -4.43
C LYS A 71 -12.14 -12.99 -5.46
N SER A 72 -11.47 -13.99 -6.04
CA SER A 72 -12.08 -14.89 -7.02
C SER A 72 -13.28 -15.66 -6.43
N GLN A 73 -13.16 -16.17 -5.22
CA GLN A 73 -14.25 -16.84 -4.51
C GLN A 73 -15.43 -15.90 -4.25
N LEU A 74 -15.13 -14.69 -3.78
CA LEU A 74 -16.17 -13.68 -3.54
C LEU A 74 -16.88 -13.28 -4.83
N ASP A 75 -16.19 -13.14 -5.93
CA ASP A 75 -16.78 -12.84 -7.23
C ASP A 75 -17.78 -13.94 -7.66
N VAL A 76 -17.45 -15.21 -7.41
CA VAL A 76 -18.36 -16.35 -7.66
C VAL A 76 -19.57 -16.31 -6.71
N GLU A 77 -19.35 -16.08 -5.42
CA GLU A 77 -20.44 -15.97 -4.44
C GLU A 77 -21.39 -14.82 -4.75
N ILE A 78 -20.87 -13.70 -5.20
CA ILE A 78 -21.68 -12.55 -5.64
C ILE A 78 -22.52 -12.93 -6.86
N ALA A 79 -21.95 -13.59 -7.85
CA ALA A 79 -22.66 -14.03 -9.04
C ALA A 79 -23.79 -15.02 -8.69
N ASP A 80 -23.52 -15.97 -7.78
CA ASP A 80 -24.52 -16.92 -7.30
C ASP A 80 -25.64 -16.24 -6.50
N ALA A 81 -25.30 -15.27 -5.67
CA ALA A 81 -26.26 -14.48 -4.91
C ALA A 81 -27.15 -13.65 -5.83
N GLU A 82 -26.58 -13.01 -6.85
CA GLU A 82 -27.32 -12.25 -7.87
C GLU A 82 -28.29 -13.14 -8.63
N ALA A 83 -27.85 -14.34 -9.02
CA ALA A 83 -28.72 -15.33 -9.68
C ALA A 83 -29.88 -15.77 -8.76
N SER A 84 -29.59 -16.02 -7.48
CA SER A 84 -30.62 -16.36 -6.49
C SER A 84 -31.64 -15.23 -6.28
N ILE A 85 -31.17 -13.99 -6.22
CA ILE A 85 -32.04 -12.82 -6.12
C ILE A 85 -32.98 -12.73 -7.34
N ALA A 86 -32.44 -12.88 -8.55
CA ALA A 86 -33.24 -12.84 -9.77
C ALA A 86 -34.31 -13.96 -9.79
N GLU A 87 -33.94 -15.17 -9.34
CA GLU A 87 -34.89 -16.28 -9.22
C GLU A 87 -35.99 -15.97 -8.21
N LYS A 88 -35.67 -15.44 -7.04
CA LYS A 88 -36.64 -15.08 -6.01
C LYS A 88 -37.55 -13.93 -6.44
N GLU A 89 -37.01 -12.97 -7.17
CA GLU A 89 -37.84 -11.89 -7.76
C GLU A 89 -38.83 -12.44 -8.78
N ALA A 90 -38.46 -13.40 -9.61
CA ALA A 90 -39.33 -14.07 -10.53
C ALA A 90 -40.45 -14.87 -9.81
N GLU A 91 -40.07 -15.64 -8.77
CA GLU A 91 -41.03 -16.35 -7.91
C GLU A 91 -42.01 -15.40 -7.25
N LEU A 92 -41.57 -14.29 -6.70
CA LEU A 92 -42.41 -13.25 -6.11
C LEU A 92 -43.36 -12.65 -7.13
N GLY A 93 -42.88 -12.41 -8.33
CA GLY A 93 -43.75 -11.94 -9.46
C GLY A 93 -44.89 -12.92 -9.78
N GLN A 94 -44.57 -14.21 -9.86
CA GLN A 94 -45.55 -15.26 -10.06
C GLN A 94 -46.53 -15.38 -8.91
N LEU A 95 -46.08 -15.34 -7.67
CA LEU A 95 -46.92 -15.38 -6.49
C LEU A 95 -47.88 -14.18 -6.43
N ARG A 96 -47.42 -13.00 -6.75
CA ARG A 96 -48.26 -11.80 -6.83
C ARG A 96 -49.32 -11.92 -7.91
N ALA A 97 -48.96 -12.44 -9.09
CA ALA A 97 -49.88 -12.69 -10.17
C ALA A 97 -50.96 -13.72 -9.76
N ASN A 98 -50.54 -14.83 -9.14
CA ASN A 98 -51.44 -15.87 -8.65
C ASN A 98 -52.40 -15.34 -7.57
N LEU A 99 -51.86 -14.57 -6.62
CA LEU A 99 -52.69 -13.94 -5.58
C LEU A 99 -53.72 -12.96 -6.17
N SER A 100 -53.28 -12.16 -7.13
CA SER A 100 -54.15 -11.22 -7.84
C SER A 100 -55.26 -11.95 -8.58
N GLU A 101 -54.94 -13.05 -9.25
CA GLU A 101 -55.92 -13.88 -9.94
C GLU A 101 -56.88 -14.56 -8.96
N MET A 102 -56.40 -15.11 -7.86
CA MET A 102 -57.24 -15.71 -6.81
C MET A 102 -58.16 -14.66 -6.16
N ALA A 103 -57.66 -13.47 -5.89
CA ALA A 103 -58.46 -12.37 -5.35
C ALA A 103 -59.56 -11.94 -6.32
N LEU A 104 -59.27 -11.86 -7.61
CA LEU A 104 -60.26 -11.55 -8.63
C LEU A 104 -61.33 -12.64 -8.73
N ARG A 105 -60.93 -13.90 -8.74
CA ARG A 105 -61.87 -15.04 -8.75
C ARG A 105 -62.74 -15.06 -7.50
N SER A 106 -62.16 -14.83 -6.34
CA SER A 106 -62.88 -14.75 -5.08
C SER A 106 -63.85 -13.59 -5.07
N PHE A 107 -63.46 -12.44 -5.59
CA PHE A 107 -64.32 -11.27 -5.69
C PHE A 107 -65.48 -11.49 -6.68
N VAL A 108 -65.20 -12.07 -7.83
CA VAL A 108 -66.24 -12.35 -8.87
C VAL A 108 -67.10 -13.51 -8.46
N GLY A 109 -66.56 -14.58 -7.89
CA GLY A 109 -67.31 -15.77 -7.50
C GLY A 109 -68.03 -15.68 -6.16
N GLY A 110 -67.51 -14.85 -5.21
CA GLY A 110 -68.08 -14.69 -3.88
C GLY A 110 -68.99 -13.48 -3.68
N GLY A 111 -69.10 -12.61 -4.67
CA GLY A 111 -69.86 -11.38 -4.58
C GLY A 111 -71.33 -11.52 -5.03
N ALA A 112 -71.73 -12.70 -5.50
CA ALA A 112 -73.14 -12.95 -5.79
C ALA A 112 -73.82 -13.56 -4.57
N PRO A 113 -74.82 -12.96 -3.98
CA PRO A 113 -75.68 -13.61 -2.98
C PRO A 113 -76.45 -14.80 -3.57
#